data_ba7dd61e41929120fd89fd9f44f01fed
#
_entry.id   ba7dd61e41929120fd89fd9f44f01fed
#
_cell.length_a   1.000
_cell.length_b   1.000
_cell.length_c   1.000
_cell.angle_alpha   90.00
_cell.angle_beta   90.00
_cell.angle_gamma   90.00
#
_symmetry.space_group_name_H-M   'P 1'
#
loop_
_entity.id
_entity.type
_entity.pdbx_description
1 polymer ?
#
loop_
_entity_poly.entity_id
_entity_poly.type
_entity_poly.pdbx_seq_one_letter_code
_entity_poly.pdbx_strand_id
1 'polypeptide(L)'
;MSDIYSDRLFNGLSKTPPEAGMLLVSAPGMVSAELTRSVIFLLDVGPDGAVGVDLTERTEMATQNVLPQWTPLITAPQVIYLGGPVGHNTVLAVGVAKPDTVIGDTTLFSTTAHRFVTVNLDADPDEVKGKLHGLRMFGGYAGWGPGQLNAEIERGNWDEAP
;
A
#
# COMPACT_ATOMS: atom_id res chain seq x y z
N MET A 1 15.31 6.41 33.16
CA MET A 1 15.67 7.56 32.30
C MET A 1 15.74 7.18 30.83
N SER A 2 16.27 6.00 30.50
CA SER A 2 16.16 5.48 29.15
C SER A 2 14.71 5.37 28.69
N ASP A 3 13.81 5.13 29.63
CA ASP A 3 12.39 4.97 29.35
C ASP A 3 11.72 6.25 28.84
N ILE A 4 12.17 7.41 29.32
CA ILE A 4 11.65 8.68 28.83
C ILE A 4 11.97 8.87 27.34
N TYR A 5 13.17 8.47 26.95
CA TYR A 5 13.60 8.57 25.57
C TYR A 5 12.85 7.56 24.67
N SER A 6 12.73 6.34 25.15
CA SER A 6 11.98 5.30 24.45
C SER A 6 10.51 5.66 24.33
N ASP A 7 9.91 6.19 25.40
CA ASP A 7 8.51 6.61 25.38
C ASP A 7 8.27 7.74 24.41
N ARG A 8 9.21 8.68 24.28
CA ARG A 8 9.10 9.75 23.31
C ARG A 8 9.15 9.22 21.88
N LEU A 9 10.01 8.25 21.63
CA LEU A 9 10.13 7.65 20.31
C LEU A 9 8.86 6.92 19.93
N PHE A 10 8.37 6.05 20.80
CA PHE A 10 7.14 5.30 20.58
C PHE A 10 5.92 6.21 20.50
N ASN A 11 5.80 7.16 21.41
CA ASN A 11 4.69 8.10 21.39
C ASN A 11 4.71 8.99 20.14
N GLY A 12 5.91 9.35 19.68
CA GLY A 12 6.03 10.09 18.43
C GLY A 12 5.54 9.30 17.24
N LEU A 13 5.91 8.02 17.16
CA LEU A 13 5.48 7.14 16.07
C LEU A 13 3.98 6.88 16.13
N SER A 14 3.47 6.52 17.33
CA SER A 14 2.06 6.14 17.49
C SER A 14 1.10 7.31 17.44
N LYS A 15 1.58 8.54 17.66
CA LYS A 15 0.74 9.74 17.63
C LYS A 15 0.83 10.52 16.32
N THR A 16 1.71 10.12 15.43
CA THR A 16 1.79 10.75 14.13
C THR A 16 0.53 10.44 13.33
N PRO A 17 -0.14 11.45 12.77
CA PRO A 17 -1.29 11.18 11.91
C PRO A 17 -0.89 10.30 10.74
N PRO A 18 -1.71 9.32 10.35
CA PRO A 18 -1.40 8.48 9.21
C PRO A 18 -1.39 9.30 7.92
N GLU A 19 -0.43 9.00 7.06
CA GLU A 19 -0.27 9.65 5.76
C GLU A 19 0.02 8.61 4.69
N ALA A 20 -0.32 8.95 3.44
CA ALA A 20 0.05 8.11 2.31
C ALA A 20 1.57 7.90 2.28
N GLY A 21 1.99 6.69 1.94
CA GLY A 21 3.40 6.32 1.92
C GLY A 21 3.93 5.72 3.21
N MET A 22 3.16 5.80 4.30
CA MET A 22 3.53 5.16 5.56
C MET A 22 3.24 3.67 5.54
N LEU A 23 3.98 2.92 6.35
CA LEU A 23 3.72 1.51 6.61
C LEU A 23 3.00 1.37 7.96
N LEU A 24 2.01 0.51 7.98
CA LEU A 24 1.34 0.10 9.22
C LEU A 24 1.69 -1.36 9.48
N VAL A 25 2.22 -1.62 10.65
CA VAL A 25 2.55 -2.99 11.07
C VAL A 25 1.53 -3.42 12.10
N SER A 26 0.88 -4.57 11.90
CA SER A 26 -0.10 -5.07 12.85
C SER A 26 0.57 -5.37 14.18
N ALA A 27 -0.04 -4.86 15.26
CA ALA A 27 0.49 -5.05 16.60
C ALA A 27 0.23 -6.48 17.08
N PRO A 28 1.08 -7.03 17.95
CA PRO A 28 0.79 -8.30 18.61
C PRO A 28 -0.53 -8.20 19.37
N GLY A 29 -1.41 -9.15 19.21
CA GLY A 29 -2.71 -9.14 19.88
C GLY A 29 -3.83 -8.47 19.10
N MET A 30 -3.56 -7.99 17.89
CA MET A 30 -4.61 -7.53 16.99
C MET A 30 -5.57 -8.68 16.67
N VAL A 31 -6.87 -8.43 16.81
CA VAL A 31 -7.87 -9.49 16.76
C VAL A 31 -8.38 -9.80 15.35
N SER A 32 -8.16 -8.92 14.38
CA SER A 32 -8.63 -9.15 13.02
C SER A 32 -7.90 -10.32 12.38
N ALA A 33 -8.64 -11.35 12.01
CA ALA A 33 -8.08 -12.53 11.36
C ALA A 33 -7.52 -12.21 9.96
N GLU A 34 -8.13 -11.25 9.27
CA GLU A 34 -7.74 -10.88 7.91
C GLU A 34 -6.48 -10.04 7.86
N LEU A 35 -6.15 -9.32 8.96
CA LEU A 35 -5.05 -8.37 8.96
C LEU A 35 -4.01 -8.65 10.04
N THR A 36 -4.04 -9.85 10.64
CA THR A 36 -3.06 -10.24 11.64
C THR A 36 -1.68 -10.44 11.00
N ARG A 37 -0.63 -9.85 11.60
CA ARG A 37 0.75 -9.93 11.12
C ARG A 37 0.94 -9.33 9.73
N SER A 38 0.17 -8.30 9.43
CA SER A 38 0.23 -7.62 8.15
C SER A 38 1.15 -6.42 8.20
N VAL A 39 1.72 -6.09 7.05
CA VAL A 39 2.40 -4.82 6.81
C VAL A 39 1.63 -4.13 5.70
N ILE A 40 0.98 -3.03 6.01
CA ILE A 40 0.14 -2.30 5.08
C ILE A 40 0.86 -1.06 4.58
N PHE A 41 0.94 -0.90 3.28
CA PHE A 41 1.43 0.33 2.66
C PHE A 41 0.23 1.23 2.37
N LEU A 42 0.21 2.41 3.01
CA LEU A 42 -0.89 3.35 2.83
C LEU A 42 -0.80 4.06 1.49
N LEU A 43 -1.83 3.91 0.68
CA LEU A 43 -1.90 4.52 -0.65
C LEU A 43 -2.55 5.90 -0.62
N ASP A 44 -3.57 6.06 0.22
CA ASP A 44 -4.32 7.31 0.29
C ASP A 44 -4.91 7.46 1.69
N VAL A 45 -4.82 8.65 2.25
CA VAL A 45 -5.38 8.98 3.56
C VAL A 45 -6.05 10.35 3.45
N GLY A 46 -7.33 10.42 3.85
CA GLY A 46 -8.07 11.65 3.80
C GLY A 46 -9.21 11.66 4.81
N PRO A 47 -10.01 12.74 4.81
CA PRO A 47 -11.13 12.85 5.76
C PRO A 47 -12.21 11.80 5.55
N ASP A 48 -12.31 11.23 4.34
CA ASP A 48 -13.30 10.20 4.02
C ASP A 48 -12.82 8.78 4.36
N GLY A 49 -11.58 8.61 4.80
CA GLY A 49 -11.02 7.32 5.15
C GLY A 49 -9.62 7.10 4.64
N ALA A 50 -9.19 5.85 4.64
CA ALA A 50 -7.87 5.47 4.19
C ALA A 50 -7.92 4.17 3.38
N VAL A 51 -6.96 4.01 2.48
CA VAL A 51 -6.80 2.81 1.65
C VAL A 51 -5.34 2.41 1.65
N GLY A 52 -5.08 1.12 1.78
CA GLY A 52 -3.73 0.58 1.71
C GLY A 52 -3.71 -0.84 1.15
N VAL A 53 -2.52 -1.37 0.97
CA VAL A 53 -2.34 -2.74 0.49
C VAL A 53 -1.38 -3.49 1.40
N ASP A 54 -1.72 -4.75 1.68
CA ASP A 54 -0.85 -5.64 2.44
C ASP A 54 0.29 -6.11 1.55
N LEU A 55 1.51 -5.94 2.02
CA LEU A 55 2.71 -6.30 1.28
C LEU A 55 3.18 -7.73 1.54
N THR A 56 2.57 -8.43 2.49
CA THR A 56 3.11 -9.68 3.02
C THR A 56 2.51 -10.94 2.42
N GLU A 57 1.33 -10.86 1.80
CA GLU A 57 0.64 -12.04 1.32
C GLU A 57 0.70 -12.17 -0.19
N ARG A 58 1.46 -13.14 -0.64
CA ARG A 58 1.60 -13.48 -2.05
C ARG A 58 0.65 -14.64 -2.36
N THR A 59 -0.09 -14.53 -3.47
CA THR A 59 -0.91 -15.64 -3.96
C THR A 59 -0.12 -16.48 -4.96
N GLU A 60 -0.71 -17.60 -5.36
CA GLU A 60 -0.16 -18.43 -6.43
C GLU A 60 -0.68 -18.02 -7.81
N MET A 61 -1.52 -16.99 -7.88
CA MET A 61 -2.12 -16.55 -9.13
C MET A 61 -1.12 -15.73 -9.95
N ALA A 62 -0.68 -16.27 -11.07
CA ALA A 62 0.25 -15.57 -11.95
C ALA A 62 -0.43 -14.37 -12.61
N THR A 63 0.28 -13.26 -12.72
CA THR A 63 -0.22 -12.05 -13.40
C THR A 63 -0.54 -12.34 -14.86
N GLN A 64 0.17 -13.27 -15.48
CA GLN A 64 -0.06 -13.70 -16.86
C GLN A 64 -1.49 -14.21 -17.07
N ASN A 65 -2.11 -14.81 -16.04
CA ASN A 65 -3.46 -15.35 -16.14
C ASN A 65 -4.55 -14.30 -15.91
N VAL A 66 -4.20 -13.13 -15.39
CA VAL A 66 -5.15 -12.08 -15.05
C VAL A 66 -5.01 -10.89 -15.98
N LEU A 67 -3.80 -10.39 -16.13
CA LEU A 67 -3.48 -9.20 -16.94
C LEU A 67 -2.21 -9.48 -17.73
N PRO A 68 -2.28 -10.34 -18.76
CA PRO A 68 -1.08 -10.78 -19.48
C PRO A 68 -0.31 -9.63 -20.13
N GLN A 69 -1.00 -8.58 -20.57
CA GLN A 69 -0.35 -7.46 -21.21
C GLN A 69 0.54 -6.64 -20.27
N TRP A 70 0.31 -6.75 -18.95
CA TRP A 70 1.10 -6.04 -17.94
C TRP A 70 2.25 -6.88 -17.39
N THR A 71 2.23 -8.19 -17.60
CA THR A 71 3.18 -9.12 -16.98
C THR A 71 4.64 -8.76 -17.22
N PRO A 72 5.07 -8.34 -18.44
CA PRO A 72 6.46 -7.97 -18.64
C PRO A 72 6.98 -6.82 -17.78
N LEU A 73 6.06 -5.99 -17.26
CA LEU A 73 6.40 -4.84 -16.43
C LEU A 73 6.41 -5.18 -14.93
N ILE A 74 5.89 -6.36 -14.56
CA ILE A 74 5.74 -6.74 -13.17
C ILE A 74 7.07 -7.23 -12.60
N THR A 75 7.41 -6.69 -11.43
CA THR A 75 8.60 -7.13 -10.68
C THR A 75 8.42 -8.58 -10.22
N ALA A 76 9.45 -9.38 -10.35
CA ALA A 76 9.42 -10.77 -9.91
C ALA A 76 9.26 -10.85 -8.38
N PRO A 77 8.47 -11.78 -7.85
CA PRO A 77 7.71 -12.80 -8.55
C PRO A 77 6.46 -12.21 -9.23
N GLN A 78 6.18 -12.67 -10.44
CA GLN A 78 5.09 -12.13 -11.25
C GLN A 78 3.76 -12.80 -10.89
N VAL A 79 3.34 -12.57 -9.65
CA VAL A 79 2.08 -13.07 -9.09
C VAL A 79 1.28 -11.92 -8.50
N ILE A 80 -0.02 -12.16 -8.32
CA ILE A 80 -0.89 -11.21 -7.63
C ILE A 80 -0.67 -11.34 -6.13
N TYR A 81 -0.52 -10.23 -5.44
CA TYR A 81 -0.49 -10.20 -3.98
C TYR A 81 -1.90 -9.97 -3.46
N LEU A 82 -2.22 -10.56 -2.31
CA LEU A 82 -3.49 -10.32 -1.64
C LEU A 82 -3.37 -9.02 -0.83
N GLY A 83 -3.96 -7.95 -1.34
CA GLY A 83 -3.78 -6.61 -0.78
C GLY A 83 -4.66 -6.30 0.41
N GLY A 84 -5.71 -7.09 0.66
CA GLY A 84 -6.58 -6.89 1.81
C GLY A 84 -7.96 -7.50 1.61
N PRO A 85 -8.83 -7.37 2.63
CA PRO A 85 -10.13 -8.05 2.65
C PRO A 85 -11.20 -7.39 1.79
N VAL A 86 -10.98 -6.17 1.30
CA VAL A 86 -11.99 -5.41 0.57
C VAL A 86 -11.73 -5.51 -0.93
N GLY A 87 -12.80 -5.63 -1.72
CA GLY A 87 -12.70 -5.53 -3.16
C GLY A 87 -11.84 -6.59 -3.81
N HIS A 88 -12.04 -7.87 -3.46
CA HIS A 88 -11.21 -8.97 -3.98
C HIS A 88 -11.20 -9.09 -5.50
N ASN A 89 -12.22 -8.55 -6.17
CA ASN A 89 -12.28 -8.52 -7.63
C ASN A 89 -11.59 -7.30 -8.23
N THR A 90 -11.06 -6.42 -7.40
CA THR A 90 -10.36 -5.21 -7.82
C THR A 90 -8.86 -5.48 -7.82
N VAL A 91 -8.19 -5.11 -8.90
CA VAL A 91 -6.73 -5.20 -8.99
C VAL A 91 -6.17 -3.79 -8.94
N LEU A 92 -5.25 -3.56 -8.01
CA LEU A 92 -4.51 -2.31 -7.90
C LEU A 92 -3.06 -2.55 -8.31
N ALA A 93 -2.51 -1.66 -9.11
CA ALA A 93 -1.10 -1.71 -9.49
C ALA A 93 -0.37 -0.56 -8.81
N VAL A 94 0.68 -0.90 -8.06
CA VAL A 94 1.50 0.08 -7.34
C VAL A 94 2.92 -0.01 -7.88
N GLY A 95 3.46 1.13 -8.28
CA GLY A 95 4.78 1.20 -8.86
C GLY A 95 5.66 2.25 -8.22
N VAL A 96 6.95 2.16 -8.53
CA VAL A 96 7.94 3.16 -8.14
C VAL A 96 8.44 3.82 -9.42
N ALA A 97 8.18 5.11 -9.56
CA ALA A 97 8.55 5.86 -10.77
C ALA A 97 10.04 6.15 -10.78
N LYS A 98 10.62 6.11 -11.97
CA LYS A 98 12.02 6.52 -12.16
C LYS A 98 12.17 8.02 -11.91
N PRO A 99 13.38 8.50 -11.52
CA PRO A 99 13.56 9.90 -11.15
C PRO A 99 13.19 10.89 -12.25
N ASP A 100 13.34 10.52 -13.50
CA ASP A 100 13.06 11.40 -14.65
C ASP A 100 11.62 11.30 -15.15
N THR A 101 10.81 10.42 -14.56
CA THR A 101 9.41 10.27 -14.96
C THR A 101 8.55 11.35 -14.30
N VAL A 102 7.71 11.98 -15.11
CA VAL A 102 6.72 12.93 -14.62
C VAL A 102 5.57 12.16 -13.99
N ILE A 103 5.30 12.41 -12.71
CA ILE A 103 4.32 11.64 -11.94
C ILE A 103 3.14 12.44 -11.47
N GLY A 104 2.93 13.62 -11.62
CA GLY A 104 1.68 14.28 -11.19
C GLY A 104 0.45 13.47 -11.57
N ASP A 105 -0.71 13.88 -11.14
CA ASP A 105 -1.94 13.20 -11.51
C ASP A 105 -2.15 13.30 -13.02
N THR A 106 -1.87 12.19 -13.68
CA THR A 106 -1.95 12.07 -15.14
C THR A 106 -2.91 10.96 -15.50
N THR A 107 -3.09 10.72 -16.80
CA THR A 107 -3.91 9.60 -17.27
C THR A 107 -3.26 8.25 -16.98
N LEU A 108 -1.95 8.21 -16.74
CA LEU A 108 -1.21 6.96 -16.48
C LEU A 108 -1.06 6.68 -14.98
N PHE A 109 -0.83 7.72 -14.17
CA PHE A 109 -0.43 7.57 -12.77
C PHE A 109 -1.25 8.45 -11.86
N SER A 110 -1.51 7.94 -10.65
CA SER A 110 -1.97 8.74 -9.51
C SER A 110 -0.89 8.70 -8.44
N THR A 111 -0.49 9.85 -7.95
CA THR A 111 0.58 9.95 -6.96
C THR A 111 0.10 9.49 -5.60
N THR A 112 0.88 8.63 -4.95
CA THR A 112 0.65 8.19 -3.58
C THR A 112 1.53 9.01 -2.62
N ALA A 113 2.83 8.81 -2.67
CA ALA A 113 3.80 9.54 -1.86
C ALA A 113 5.18 9.38 -2.47
N HIS A 114 6.01 10.41 -2.40
CA HIS A 114 7.36 10.37 -2.96
C HIS A 114 7.32 9.96 -4.43
N ARG A 115 7.96 8.86 -4.79
CA ARG A 115 7.96 8.32 -6.15
C ARG A 115 7.02 7.14 -6.31
N PHE A 116 6.21 6.82 -5.30
CA PHE A 116 5.21 5.76 -5.40
C PHE A 116 3.96 6.26 -6.11
N VAL A 117 3.47 5.45 -7.01
CA VAL A 117 2.29 5.76 -7.83
C VAL A 117 1.38 4.56 -7.92
N THR A 118 0.08 4.80 -8.09
CA THR A 118 -0.82 3.77 -8.59
C THR A 118 -0.92 3.95 -10.10
N VAL A 119 -1.00 2.83 -10.82
CA VAL A 119 -0.98 2.83 -12.28
C VAL A 119 -2.37 2.55 -12.81
N ASN A 120 -2.79 3.34 -13.79
CA ASN A 120 -4.06 3.11 -14.47
C ASN A 120 -3.94 1.88 -15.39
N LEU A 121 -4.58 0.78 -15.01
CA LEU A 121 -4.51 -0.48 -15.74
C LEU A 121 -5.34 -0.47 -17.04
N ASP A 122 -6.17 0.55 -17.25
CA ASP A 122 -6.87 0.74 -18.52
C ASP A 122 -5.98 1.40 -19.57
N ALA A 123 -4.82 1.92 -19.17
CA ALA A 123 -3.87 2.52 -20.09
C ALA A 123 -3.10 1.45 -20.87
N ASP A 124 -2.44 1.87 -21.93
CA ASP A 124 -1.59 0.97 -22.72
C ASP A 124 -0.29 0.71 -21.92
N PRO A 125 0.07 -0.56 -21.68
CA PRO A 125 1.32 -0.86 -21.00
C PRO A 125 2.56 -0.26 -21.67
N ASP A 126 2.54 -0.12 -22.98
CA ASP A 126 3.67 0.46 -23.72
C ASP A 126 3.93 1.92 -23.32
N GLU A 127 2.89 2.64 -22.89
CA GLU A 127 3.04 4.02 -22.42
C GLU A 127 3.72 4.09 -21.06
N VAL A 128 3.66 3.02 -20.28
CA VAL A 128 4.24 2.93 -18.93
C VAL A 128 5.65 2.32 -18.98
N LYS A 129 5.93 1.54 -20.00
CA LYS A 129 7.19 0.84 -20.15
C LYS A 129 8.38 1.82 -20.11
N GLY A 130 9.35 1.49 -19.28
CA GLY A 130 10.54 2.32 -19.10
C GLY A 130 10.39 3.48 -18.13
N LYS A 131 9.21 3.68 -17.55
CA LYS A 131 8.96 4.77 -16.62
C LYS A 131 9.02 4.36 -15.14
N LEU A 132 9.01 3.07 -14.87
CA LEU A 132 8.98 2.53 -13.51
C LEU A 132 10.21 1.70 -13.21
N HIS A 133 10.70 1.79 -11.97
CA HIS A 133 11.71 0.87 -11.44
C HIS A 133 11.12 -0.47 -11.09
N GLY A 134 9.87 -0.49 -10.67
CA GLY A 134 9.18 -1.71 -10.29
C GLY A 134 7.69 -1.51 -10.28
N LEU A 135 6.97 -2.62 -10.38
CA LEU A 135 5.51 -2.64 -10.41
C LEU A 135 5.03 -3.94 -9.78
N ARG A 136 4.03 -3.83 -8.91
CA ARG A 136 3.43 -4.98 -8.25
C ARG A 136 1.92 -4.85 -8.28
N MET A 137 1.23 -5.97 -8.47
CA MET A 137 -0.22 -6.00 -8.50
C MET A 137 -0.80 -6.61 -7.24
N PHE A 138 -1.89 -6.02 -6.76
CA PHE A 138 -2.59 -6.44 -5.56
C PHE A 138 -4.05 -6.73 -5.91
N GLY A 139 -4.54 -7.91 -5.48
CA GLY A 139 -5.96 -8.22 -5.52
C GLY A 139 -6.57 -7.82 -4.19
N GLY A 140 -7.55 -6.92 -4.22
CA GLY A 140 -8.14 -6.38 -3.01
C GLY A 140 -7.26 -5.35 -2.33
N TYR A 141 -7.78 -4.77 -1.26
CA TYR A 141 -7.10 -3.73 -0.50
C TYR A 141 -7.61 -3.69 0.93
N ALA A 142 -6.91 -2.99 1.80
CA ALA A 142 -7.37 -2.67 3.14
C ALA A 142 -8.00 -1.29 3.12
N GLY A 143 -9.18 -1.15 3.72
CA GLY A 143 -9.91 0.12 3.74
C GLY A 143 -10.35 0.48 5.16
N TRP A 144 -10.35 1.75 5.46
CA TRP A 144 -10.84 2.31 6.72
C TRP A 144 -11.79 3.45 6.41
N GLY A 145 -12.90 3.48 7.15
CA GLY A 145 -13.84 4.61 7.08
C GLY A 145 -13.29 5.86 7.77
N PRO A 146 -14.06 6.97 7.73
CA PRO A 146 -13.63 8.23 8.34
C PRO A 146 -13.28 8.05 9.82
N GLY A 147 -12.05 8.40 10.20
CA GLY A 147 -11.58 8.32 11.57
C GLY A 147 -11.29 6.92 12.11
N GLN A 148 -11.62 5.87 11.36
CA GLN A 148 -11.45 4.50 11.82
C GLN A 148 -9.98 4.15 12.01
N LEU A 149 -9.12 4.49 11.06
CA LEU A 149 -7.70 4.19 11.15
C LEU A 149 -7.06 4.91 12.34
N ASN A 150 -7.37 6.18 12.53
CA ASN A 150 -6.87 6.94 13.68
C ASN A 150 -7.26 6.27 15.01
N ALA A 151 -8.51 5.82 15.12
CA ALA A 151 -8.98 5.15 16.32
C ALA A 151 -8.25 3.82 16.54
N GLU A 152 -7.98 3.06 15.50
CA GLU A 152 -7.25 1.80 15.62
C GLU A 152 -5.79 2.01 16.00
N ILE A 153 -5.16 3.05 15.48
CA ILE A 153 -3.79 3.42 15.86
C ILE A 153 -3.75 3.83 17.34
N GLU A 154 -4.70 4.63 17.79
CA GLU A 154 -4.78 5.07 19.19
C GLU A 154 -5.00 3.90 20.14
N ARG A 155 -5.72 2.87 19.69
CA ARG A 155 -5.92 1.64 20.48
C ARG A 155 -4.71 0.71 20.47
N GLY A 156 -3.66 1.04 19.71
CA GLY A 156 -2.47 0.22 19.60
C GLY A 156 -2.58 -0.98 18.68
N ASN A 157 -3.57 -1.01 17.79
CA ASN A 157 -3.73 -2.09 16.82
C ASN A 157 -2.66 -2.05 15.73
N TRP A 158 -2.15 -0.88 15.42
CA TRP A 158 -1.15 -0.67 14.38
C TRP A 158 0.03 0.14 14.90
N ASP A 159 1.21 -0.25 14.51
CA ASP A 159 2.43 0.53 14.68
C ASP A 159 2.75 1.20 13.34
N GLU A 160 3.09 2.47 13.40
CA GLU A 160 3.40 3.25 12.21
C GLU A 160 4.89 3.28 11.92
N ALA A 161 5.26 3.15 10.64
CA ALA A 161 6.63 3.36 10.18
C ALA A 161 6.58 4.31 8.98
N PRO A 162 7.33 5.41 9.03
CA PRO A 162 7.37 6.37 7.94
C PRO A 162 8.07 5.81 6.70
#